data_0741a1dc50939e6105bb9d376111022d
#
_entry.id   0741a1dc50939e6105bb9d376111022d
#
_cell.length_a   1.000
_cell.length_b   1.000
_cell.length_c   1.000
_cell.angle_alpha   90.00
_cell.angle_beta   90.00
_cell.angle_gamma   90.00
#
_symmetry.space_group_name_H-M   'P 1'
#
loop_
_entity.id
_entity.type
_entity.pdbx_description
1 polymer ?
#
loop_
_entity_poly.entity_id
_entity_poly.type
_entity_poly.pdbx_seq_one_letter_code
_entity_poly.pdbx_strand_id
1 'polypeptide(L)'
;KDIEWVLNAVDVPNNGLTFCAGSLSSGLHNDVPALAAKFAKRTHFVHLRSTDVEENGNFMEANHLEGRGHLIELIRIFEREHPGLPMRVDHGKLMLDDVNKPDNPGYSFYGRMYALAEVSGIMATVANEINKA
;
A
#
# COMPACT_ATOMS: atom_id res chain seq x y z
N LYS A 1 -13.55 10.99 5.60
CA LYS A 1 -13.97 12.25 6.23
C LYS A 1 -12.75 13.13 6.56
N ASP A 2 -11.81 12.68 7.38
CA ASP A 2 -10.68 13.51 7.83
C ASP A 2 -9.68 13.80 6.70
N ILE A 3 -9.34 12.79 5.90
CA ILE A 3 -8.50 12.97 4.69
C ILE A 3 -9.13 14.00 3.74
N GLU A 4 -10.42 13.92 3.48
CA GLU A 4 -11.13 14.90 2.64
C GLU A 4 -11.03 16.31 3.21
N TRP A 5 -11.21 16.43 4.50
CA TRP A 5 -11.12 17.71 5.18
C TRP A 5 -9.74 18.35 5.00
N VAL A 6 -8.66 17.57 5.19
CA VAL A 6 -7.28 18.04 5.00
C VAL A 6 -7.04 18.45 3.55
N LEU A 7 -7.49 17.63 2.57
CA LEU A 7 -7.29 17.93 1.15
C LEU A 7 -8.06 19.17 0.70
N ASN A 8 -9.26 19.38 1.26
CA ASN A 8 -10.11 20.53 0.92
C ASN A 8 -9.75 21.80 1.68
N ALA A 9 -9.03 21.70 2.79
CA ALA A 9 -8.61 22.87 3.56
C ALA A 9 -7.72 23.82 2.74
N VAL A 10 -6.90 23.26 1.85
CA VAL A 10 -6.13 24.01 0.84
C VAL A 10 -6.22 23.24 -0.46
N ASP A 11 -7.18 23.57 -1.31
CA ASP A 11 -7.44 22.86 -2.56
C ASP A 11 -6.52 23.31 -3.68
N VAL A 12 -5.28 22.83 -3.63
CA VAL A 12 -4.24 23.06 -4.65
C VAL A 12 -3.63 21.73 -5.07
N PRO A 13 -3.09 21.62 -6.31
CA PRO A 13 -2.48 20.38 -6.79
C PRO A 13 -1.36 19.82 -5.92
N ASN A 14 -0.61 20.70 -5.25
CA ASN A 14 0.50 20.28 -4.39
C ASN A 14 0.07 19.73 -3.02
N ASN A 15 -1.18 19.92 -2.63
CA ASN A 15 -1.77 19.30 -1.44
C ASN A 15 -2.34 17.94 -1.82
N GLY A 16 -1.61 16.88 -1.55
CA GLY A 16 -1.98 15.51 -1.88
C GLY A 16 -1.50 14.50 -0.84
N LEU A 17 -1.71 13.24 -1.14
CA LEU A 17 -1.45 12.14 -0.24
C LEU A 17 -0.18 11.39 -0.60
N THR A 18 0.55 10.96 0.42
CA THR A 18 1.22 9.66 0.38
C THR A 18 0.21 8.62 0.87
N PHE A 19 -0.36 7.87 -0.06
CA PHE A 19 -1.36 6.84 0.27
C PHE A 19 -0.65 5.62 0.84
N CYS A 20 -0.76 5.39 2.14
CA CYS A 20 -0.18 4.22 2.80
C CYS A 20 -1.24 3.15 3.05
N ALA A 21 -1.22 2.09 2.24
CA ALA A 21 -2.17 0.98 2.37
C ALA A 21 -2.12 0.34 3.76
N GLY A 22 -0.92 0.15 4.33
CA GLY A 22 -0.77 -0.44 5.66
C GLY A 22 -1.33 0.42 6.78
N SER A 23 -1.12 1.74 6.74
CA SER A 23 -1.71 2.66 7.74
C SER A 23 -3.23 2.68 7.66
N LEU A 24 -3.80 2.58 6.47
CA LEU A 24 -5.25 2.56 6.29
C LEU A 24 -5.84 1.20 6.62
N SER A 25 -5.17 0.09 6.27
CA SER A 25 -5.65 -1.26 6.52
C SER A 25 -5.60 -1.68 8.00
N SER A 26 -4.80 -0.99 8.82
CA SER A 26 -4.79 -1.21 10.28
C SER A 26 -6.10 -0.77 10.97
N GLY A 27 -6.88 0.09 10.34
CA GLY A 27 -8.22 0.46 10.80
C GLY A 27 -9.28 -0.50 10.27
N LEU A 28 -9.90 -1.29 11.14
CA LEU A 28 -10.91 -2.30 10.76
C LEU A 28 -12.12 -1.73 9.99
N HIS A 29 -12.43 -0.45 10.19
CA HIS A 29 -13.53 0.27 9.54
C HIS A 29 -13.20 0.84 8.16
N ASN A 30 -11.96 0.75 7.71
CA ASN A 30 -11.53 1.29 6.42
C ASN A 30 -11.72 0.26 5.30
N ASP A 31 -12.36 0.69 4.23
CA ASP A 31 -12.35 0.04 2.91
C ASP A 31 -11.22 0.66 2.10
N VAL A 32 -10.07 -0.01 2.08
CA VAL A 32 -8.85 0.55 1.49
C VAL A 32 -8.95 0.70 -0.02
N PRO A 33 -9.51 -0.24 -0.79
CA PRO A 33 -9.79 -0.06 -2.21
C PRO A 33 -10.71 1.13 -2.51
N ALA A 34 -11.81 1.28 -1.77
CA ALA A 34 -12.71 2.42 -1.95
C ALA A 34 -12.02 3.76 -1.66
N LEU A 35 -11.15 3.82 -0.64
CA LEU A 35 -10.34 5.00 -0.35
C LEU A 35 -9.33 5.28 -1.47
N ALA A 36 -8.69 4.26 -2.03
CA ALA A 36 -7.78 4.40 -3.15
C ALA A 36 -8.48 4.97 -4.38
N ALA A 37 -9.61 4.39 -4.79
CA ALA A 37 -10.41 4.91 -5.90
C ALA A 37 -10.83 6.37 -5.70
N LYS A 38 -11.25 6.71 -4.49
CA LYS A 38 -11.69 8.06 -4.14
C LYS A 38 -10.57 9.10 -4.22
N PHE A 39 -9.35 8.74 -3.79
CA PHE A 39 -8.25 9.68 -3.64
C PHE A 39 -7.13 9.52 -4.66
N ALA A 40 -7.25 8.63 -5.64
CA ALA A 40 -6.20 8.33 -6.62
C ALA A 40 -5.63 9.60 -7.26
N LYS A 41 -6.50 10.51 -7.74
CA LYS A 41 -6.10 11.76 -8.41
C LYS A 41 -5.42 12.80 -7.50
N ARG A 42 -5.53 12.62 -6.19
CA ARG A 42 -4.89 13.47 -5.18
C ARG A 42 -3.75 12.73 -4.45
N THR A 43 -3.37 11.55 -4.95
CA THR A 43 -2.26 10.76 -4.43
C THR A 43 -1.01 11.03 -5.26
N HIS A 44 0.10 11.35 -4.60
CA HIS A 44 1.39 11.64 -5.24
C HIS A 44 2.42 10.53 -5.05
N PHE A 45 2.18 9.65 -4.09
CA PHE A 45 3.03 8.51 -3.80
C PHE A 45 2.26 7.42 -3.08
N VAL A 46 2.61 6.15 -3.33
CA VAL A 46 1.92 5.01 -2.70
C VAL A 46 2.91 4.16 -1.90
N HIS A 47 2.55 3.86 -0.66
CA HIS A 47 3.16 2.81 0.14
C HIS A 47 2.32 1.55 0.06
N LEU A 48 2.85 0.54 -0.63
CA LEU A 48 2.25 -0.78 -0.76
C LEU A 48 2.68 -1.65 0.42
N ARG A 49 1.88 -1.65 1.47
CA ARG A 49 2.06 -2.37 2.72
C ARG A 49 0.78 -3.07 3.09
N SER A 50 0.86 -4.28 3.62
CA SER A 50 -0.30 -5.02 4.10
C SER A 50 -0.17 -5.35 5.58
N THR A 51 -1.28 -5.38 6.29
CA THR A 51 -1.35 -5.69 7.72
C THR A 51 -2.41 -6.74 8.00
N ASP A 52 -2.14 -7.60 8.98
CA ASP A 52 -3.13 -8.42 9.65
C ASP A 52 -3.57 -7.73 10.93
N VAL A 53 -4.87 -7.69 11.20
CA VAL A 53 -5.44 -6.97 12.33
C VAL A 53 -6.28 -7.93 13.17
N GLU A 54 -5.99 -7.98 14.47
CA GLU A 54 -6.73 -8.74 15.45
C GLU A 54 -8.01 -8.01 15.90
N GLU A 55 -8.96 -8.72 16.47
CA GLU A 55 -10.23 -8.15 16.97
C GLU A 55 -10.01 -7.06 18.03
N ASN A 56 -8.95 -7.18 18.83
CA ASN A 56 -8.59 -6.21 19.86
C ASN A 56 -7.94 -4.93 19.31
N GLY A 57 -7.72 -4.86 17.98
CA GLY A 57 -7.09 -3.73 17.29
C GLY A 57 -5.57 -3.79 17.20
N ASN A 58 -4.92 -4.81 17.76
CA ASN A 58 -3.51 -5.05 17.49
C ASN A 58 -3.31 -5.43 16.02
N PHE A 59 -2.19 -5.03 15.45
CA PHE A 59 -1.86 -5.42 14.08
C PHE A 59 -0.38 -5.79 13.92
N MET A 60 -0.10 -6.57 12.91
CA MET A 60 1.24 -6.97 12.51
C MET A 60 1.42 -6.86 10.99
N GLU A 61 2.67 -6.90 10.53
CA GLU A 61 2.95 -6.93 9.10
C GLU A 61 2.47 -8.26 8.49
N ALA A 62 1.71 -8.17 7.41
CA ALA A 62 1.35 -9.31 6.56
C ALA A 62 2.28 -9.40 5.34
N ASN A 63 2.28 -10.55 4.66
CA ASN A 63 2.83 -10.62 3.31
C ASN A 63 2.01 -9.74 2.36
N HIS A 64 2.62 -9.28 1.28
CA HIS A 64 1.98 -8.30 0.40
C HIS A 64 0.77 -8.86 -0.37
N LEU A 65 0.72 -10.17 -0.61
CA LEU A 65 -0.43 -10.85 -1.22
C LEU A 65 -1.50 -11.27 -0.20
N GLU A 66 -1.25 -11.07 1.08
CA GLU A 66 -2.11 -11.45 2.19
C GLU A 66 -2.58 -10.20 2.96
N GLY A 67 -3.34 -10.41 4.04
CA GLY A 67 -3.80 -9.35 4.92
C GLY A 67 -4.81 -8.40 4.28
N ARG A 68 -4.96 -7.24 4.87
CA ARG A 68 -6.02 -6.27 4.58
C ARG A 68 -5.60 -5.15 3.61
N GLY A 69 -4.38 -5.21 3.05
CA GLY A 69 -3.86 -4.18 2.14
C GLY A 69 -4.51 -4.18 0.75
N HIS A 70 -5.05 -5.32 0.30
CA HIS A 70 -5.67 -5.49 -1.02
C HIS A 70 -4.78 -5.01 -2.18
N LEU A 71 -3.46 -5.27 -2.12
CA LEU A 71 -2.48 -4.58 -2.95
C LEU A 71 -2.65 -4.82 -4.46
N ILE A 72 -3.13 -5.99 -4.89
CA ILE A 72 -3.42 -6.26 -6.30
C ILE A 72 -4.48 -5.27 -6.82
N GLU A 73 -5.55 -5.08 -6.06
CA GLU A 73 -6.62 -4.17 -6.43
C GLU A 73 -6.17 -2.71 -6.38
N LEU A 74 -5.37 -2.33 -5.37
CA LEU A 74 -4.81 -0.98 -5.27
C LEU A 74 -3.93 -0.64 -6.48
N ILE A 75 -3.04 -1.53 -6.89
CA ILE A 75 -2.18 -1.33 -8.06
C ILE A 75 -3.04 -1.14 -9.31
N ARG A 76 -4.09 -1.95 -9.50
CA ARG A 76 -5.02 -1.76 -10.63
C ARG A 76 -5.72 -0.41 -10.59
N ILE A 77 -6.16 0.04 -9.44
CA ILE A 77 -6.82 1.34 -9.28
C ILE A 77 -5.85 2.47 -9.63
N PHE A 78 -4.66 2.48 -9.04
CA PHE A 78 -3.70 3.56 -9.25
C PHE A 78 -3.17 3.59 -10.69
N GLU A 79 -2.89 2.44 -11.29
CA GLU A 79 -2.43 2.38 -12.69
C GLU A 79 -3.50 2.86 -13.69
N ARG A 80 -4.79 2.69 -13.38
CA ARG A 80 -5.88 3.20 -14.21
C ARG A 80 -6.18 4.68 -13.99
N GLU A 81 -6.23 5.11 -12.74
CA GLU A 81 -6.69 6.45 -12.37
C GLU A 81 -5.56 7.49 -12.36
N HIS A 82 -4.33 7.07 -12.17
CA HIS A 82 -3.14 7.91 -12.12
C HIS A 82 -1.89 7.16 -12.64
N PRO A 83 -1.82 6.88 -13.96
CA PRO A 83 -0.72 6.13 -14.56
C PRO A 83 0.65 6.75 -14.26
N GLY A 84 1.63 5.92 -13.94
CA GLY A 84 2.99 6.35 -13.64
C GLY A 84 3.18 6.91 -12.22
N LEU A 85 2.18 6.76 -11.36
CA LEU A 85 2.30 7.15 -9.94
C LEU A 85 3.41 6.34 -9.26
N PRO A 86 4.39 7.00 -8.59
CA PRO A 86 5.43 6.27 -7.87
C PRO A 86 4.87 5.43 -6.74
N MET A 87 5.27 4.16 -6.69
CA MET A 87 4.87 3.21 -5.66
C MET A 87 6.10 2.54 -5.07
N ARG A 88 6.06 2.21 -3.78
CA ARG A 88 7.12 1.43 -3.12
C ARG A 88 6.53 0.36 -2.22
N VAL A 89 7.25 -0.73 -2.04
CA VAL A 89 7.05 -1.60 -0.88
C VAL A 89 7.55 -0.83 0.34
N ASP A 90 6.74 -0.74 1.36
CA ASP A 90 7.08 0.03 2.56
C ASP A 90 7.71 -0.90 3.59
N HIS A 91 6.90 -1.68 4.27
CA HIS A 91 7.34 -2.67 5.24
C HIS A 91 7.31 -4.08 4.63
N GLY A 92 8.19 -4.97 5.15
CA GLY A 92 8.17 -6.39 4.87
C GLY A 92 8.01 -7.18 6.15
N LYS A 93 7.45 -8.38 6.05
CA LYS A 93 7.37 -9.31 7.18
C LYS A 93 8.77 -9.82 7.52
N LEU A 94 9.09 -9.95 8.81
CA LEU A 94 10.34 -10.59 9.25
C LEU A 94 10.39 -12.04 8.77
N MET A 95 11.48 -12.43 8.13
CA MET A 95 11.65 -13.78 7.62
C MET A 95 13.13 -14.19 7.57
N LEU A 96 13.36 -15.51 7.61
CA LEU A 96 14.70 -16.08 7.57
C LEU A 96 15.63 -15.45 8.64
N ASP A 97 16.83 -15.08 8.24
CA ASP A 97 17.82 -14.46 9.12
C ASP A 97 17.46 -13.06 9.62
N ASP A 98 16.43 -12.43 9.04
CA ASP A 98 15.97 -11.14 9.52
C ASP A 98 15.56 -11.17 11.00
N VAL A 99 15.03 -12.33 11.46
CA VAL A 99 14.59 -12.51 12.85
C VAL A 99 15.74 -12.44 13.87
N ASN A 100 16.97 -12.64 13.42
CA ASN A 100 18.18 -12.64 14.27
C ASN A 100 18.96 -11.33 14.21
N LYS A 101 18.50 -10.36 13.40
CA LYS A 101 19.19 -9.07 13.21
C LYS A 101 18.56 -7.98 14.06
N PRO A 102 19.36 -7.02 14.57
CA PRO A 102 18.85 -5.90 15.35
C PRO A 102 18.24 -4.80 14.49
N ASP A 103 17.49 -5.18 13.45
CA ASP A 103 16.84 -4.24 12.57
C ASP A 103 15.48 -3.76 13.11
N ASN A 104 15.03 -2.63 12.66
CA ASN A 104 13.68 -2.18 12.97
C ASN A 104 12.65 -3.12 12.30
N PRO A 105 11.64 -3.60 13.05
CA PRO A 105 10.58 -4.41 12.49
C PRO A 105 9.95 -3.73 11.26
N GLY A 106 9.75 -4.52 10.20
CA GLY A 106 9.21 -4.02 8.93
C GLY A 106 10.27 -3.47 7.96
N TYR A 107 11.49 -3.18 8.40
CA TYR A 107 12.57 -2.67 7.55
C TYR A 107 13.70 -3.66 7.30
N SER A 108 13.48 -4.92 7.58
CA SER A 108 14.41 -6.01 7.33
C SER A 108 14.70 -6.22 5.83
N PHE A 109 15.85 -6.80 5.53
CA PHE A 109 16.31 -6.99 4.15
C PHE A 109 15.48 -8.03 3.39
N TYR A 110 15.39 -9.26 3.92
CA TYR A 110 14.73 -10.36 3.21
C TYR A 110 13.23 -10.13 3.05
N GLY A 111 12.57 -9.64 4.09
CA GLY A 111 11.13 -9.34 4.02
C GLY A 111 10.79 -8.30 2.96
N ARG A 112 11.62 -7.24 2.82
CA ARG A 112 11.40 -6.24 1.78
C ARG A 112 11.80 -6.72 0.38
N MET A 113 12.82 -7.55 0.25
CA MET A 113 13.17 -8.18 -1.03
C MET A 113 12.06 -9.10 -1.51
N TYR A 114 11.48 -9.89 -0.62
CA TYR A 114 10.33 -10.73 -0.93
C TYR A 114 9.12 -9.89 -1.38
N ALA A 115 8.78 -8.88 -0.60
CA ALA A 115 7.73 -7.92 -0.93
C ALA A 115 7.95 -7.25 -2.31
N LEU A 116 9.17 -6.85 -2.60
CA LEU A 116 9.53 -6.24 -3.88
C LEU A 116 9.32 -7.20 -5.06
N ALA A 117 9.66 -8.48 -4.90
CA ALA A 117 9.43 -9.49 -5.92
C ALA A 117 7.93 -9.71 -6.17
N GLU A 118 7.11 -9.83 -5.11
CA GLU A 118 5.66 -9.96 -5.22
C GLU A 118 5.04 -8.74 -5.93
N VAL A 119 5.34 -7.54 -5.47
CA VAL A 119 4.80 -6.29 -6.04
C VAL A 119 5.24 -6.09 -7.48
N SER A 120 6.50 -6.39 -7.82
CA SER A 120 6.99 -6.29 -9.20
C SER A 120 6.24 -7.23 -10.14
N GLY A 121 5.93 -8.46 -9.68
CA GLY A 121 5.12 -9.42 -10.43
C GLY A 121 3.68 -8.93 -10.65
N ILE A 122 3.07 -8.33 -9.61
CA ILE A 122 1.73 -7.74 -9.73
C ILE A 122 1.74 -6.57 -10.73
N MET A 123 2.68 -5.64 -10.60
CA MET A 123 2.77 -4.48 -11.49
C MET A 123 2.96 -4.90 -12.95
N ALA A 124 3.83 -5.88 -13.22
CA ALA A 124 4.01 -6.42 -14.57
C ALA A 124 2.72 -7.05 -15.12
N THR A 125 1.98 -7.77 -14.28
CA THR A 125 0.70 -8.37 -14.66
C THR A 125 -0.35 -7.30 -14.97
N VAL A 126 -0.52 -6.32 -14.10
CA VAL A 126 -1.48 -5.22 -14.27
C VAL A 126 -1.17 -4.38 -15.51
N ALA A 127 0.11 -4.07 -15.76
CA ALA A 127 0.52 -3.37 -16.96
C ALA A 127 0.14 -4.15 -18.24
N ASN A 128 0.30 -5.47 -18.24
CA ASN A 128 -0.14 -6.32 -19.36
C ASN A 128 -1.66 -6.39 -19.51
N GLU A 129 -2.42 -6.35 -18.43
CA GLU A 129 -3.89 -6.28 -18.45
C GLU A 129 -4.37 -4.98 -19.12
N ILE A 130 -3.80 -3.85 -18.71
CA ILE A 130 -4.18 -2.51 -19.21
C ILE A 130 -3.80 -2.33 -20.68
N ASN A 131 -2.63 -2.80 -21.10
CA ASN A 131 -2.19 -2.68 -22.48
C ASN A 131 -2.98 -3.55 -23.48
N LYS A 132 -3.77 -4.49 -23.00
CA LYS A 132 -4.63 -5.37 -23.82
C LYS A 132 -6.09 -4.94 -23.86
N ALA A 133 -6.49 -3.99 -23.03
CA ALA A 133 -7.86 -3.50 -22.90
C ALA A 133 -8.09 -2.28 -23.84
#